data_405d1f5646310d36497cd0b132b923e1
#
_entry.id   405d1f5646310d36497cd0b132b923e1
#
_cell.length_a   1.000
_cell.length_b   1.000
_cell.length_c   1.000
_cell.angle_alpha   90.00
_cell.angle_beta   90.00
_cell.angle_gamma   90.00
#
_symmetry.space_group_name_H-M   'P 1'
#
loop_
_entity.id
_entity.type
_entity.pdbx_description
1 polymer ?
#
loop_
_entity_poly.entity_id
_entity_poly.type
_entity_poly.pdbx_seq_one_letter_code
_entity_poly.pdbx_strand_id
1 'polypeptide(L)'
;MSDAELIEKFLKGDISAFNSLIGRWEKRLYNFILRYLGNRDEAKDLCQETFIRAYRNLKFLRDPQKFSTWMHQIALNTCRDHLKKCQRRNTFSLNGFHNPEETAANPEIEMEKTTVSDPDMAAQNRDARELLNKALQSIPEEQRVVIIMKEYQGLKFTEIAGALDISVNTAKSRMYYGLSALKKVFDQWDIDREKIIYEM
;
A
#
# COMPACT_ATOMS: atom_id res chain seq x y z
N MET A 1 -24.48 5.58 -3.90
CA MET A 1 -24.46 4.11 -4.00
C MET A 1 -23.27 3.60 -3.20
N SER A 2 -23.48 2.69 -2.25
CA SER A 2 -22.44 2.10 -1.41
C SER A 2 -21.65 1.00 -2.15
N ASP A 3 -20.49 0.57 -1.61
CA ASP A 3 -19.76 -0.57 -2.19
C ASP A 3 -20.58 -1.86 -2.13
N ALA A 4 -21.36 -2.06 -1.06
CA ALA A 4 -22.24 -3.22 -0.92
C ALA A 4 -23.31 -3.26 -2.04
N GLU A 5 -23.94 -2.14 -2.34
CA GLU A 5 -24.94 -2.05 -3.44
C GLU A 5 -24.31 -2.32 -4.82
N LEU A 6 -23.06 -1.87 -5.04
CA LEU A 6 -22.33 -2.15 -6.28
C LEU A 6 -22.00 -3.64 -6.41
N ILE A 7 -21.58 -4.27 -5.30
CA ILE A 7 -21.28 -5.70 -5.24
C ILE A 7 -22.53 -6.52 -5.55
N GLU A 8 -23.67 -6.18 -4.94
CA GLU A 8 -24.94 -6.86 -5.21
C GLU A 8 -25.38 -6.77 -6.69
N LYS A 9 -25.21 -5.58 -7.31
CA LYS A 9 -25.49 -5.41 -8.73
C LYS A 9 -24.57 -6.26 -9.61
N PHE A 10 -23.28 -6.26 -9.30
CA PHE A 10 -22.31 -7.07 -10.01
C PHE A 10 -22.65 -8.57 -9.93
N LEU A 11 -23.01 -9.07 -8.74
CA LEU A 11 -23.42 -10.47 -8.55
C LEU A 11 -24.71 -10.84 -9.30
N LYS A 12 -25.56 -9.84 -9.63
CA LYS A 12 -26.73 -9.99 -10.49
C LYS A 12 -26.43 -9.87 -12.00
N GLY A 13 -25.14 -9.72 -12.37
CA GLY A 13 -24.68 -9.67 -13.76
C GLY A 13 -24.38 -8.27 -14.31
N ASP A 14 -24.51 -7.21 -13.52
CA ASP A 14 -24.16 -5.85 -13.94
C ASP A 14 -22.64 -5.63 -13.85
N ILE A 15 -21.95 -5.84 -14.97
CA ILE A 15 -20.48 -5.65 -15.06
C ILE A 15 -20.10 -4.17 -14.82
N SER A 16 -20.97 -3.21 -15.17
CA SER A 16 -20.69 -1.78 -14.99
C SER A 16 -20.54 -1.40 -13.52
N ALA A 17 -21.20 -2.13 -12.62
CA ALA A 17 -21.06 -1.95 -11.18
C ALA A 17 -19.64 -2.26 -10.69
N PHE A 18 -18.96 -3.26 -11.29
CA PHE A 18 -17.56 -3.54 -10.96
C PHE A 18 -16.62 -2.43 -11.46
N ASN A 19 -16.85 -1.88 -12.66
CA ASN A 19 -16.08 -0.74 -13.14
C ASN A 19 -16.22 0.48 -12.21
N SER A 20 -17.40 0.67 -11.64
CA SER A 20 -17.64 1.72 -10.62
C SER A 20 -16.84 1.46 -9.32
N LEU A 21 -16.71 0.20 -8.92
CA LEU A 21 -15.84 -0.19 -7.78
C LEU A 21 -14.36 0.08 -8.10
N ILE A 22 -13.89 -0.27 -9.31
CA ILE A 22 -12.52 0.03 -9.76
C ILE A 22 -12.26 1.54 -9.63
N GLY A 23 -13.08 2.38 -10.27
CA GLY A 23 -12.89 3.83 -10.27
C GLY A 23 -12.84 4.44 -8.87
N ARG A 24 -13.58 3.85 -7.90
CA ARG A 24 -13.58 4.28 -6.50
C ARG A 24 -12.32 3.84 -5.73
N TRP A 25 -11.81 2.64 -6.03
CA TRP A 25 -10.78 1.99 -5.24
C TRP A 25 -9.39 2.09 -5.85
N GLU A 26 -9.25 2.42 -7.14
CA GLU A 26 -7.98 2.42 -7.87
C GLU A 26 -6.93 3.28 -7.19
N LYS A 27 -7.20 4.56 -6.96
CA LYS A 27 -6.25 5.49 -6.31
C LYS A 27 -5.87 5.03 -4.91
N ARG A 28 -6.85 4.50 -4.16
CA ARG A 28 -6.66 4.04 -2.79
C ARG A 28 -5.76 2.81 -2.73
N LEU A 29 -6.02 1.82 -3.57
CA LEU A 29 -5.23 0.59 -3.65
C LEU A 29 -3.83 0.85 -4.22
N TYR A 30 -3.74 1.65 -5.29
CA TYR A 30 -2.45 2.04 -5.83
C TYR A 30 -1.56 2.68 -4.76
N ASN A 31 -2.08 3.65 -4.01
CA ASN A 31 -1.35 4.31 -2.94
C ASN A 31 -0.96 3.34 -1.79
N PHE A 32 -1.82 2.37 -1.47
CA PHE A 32 -1.50 1.32 -0.51
C PHE A 32 -0.32 0.47 -0.98
N ILE A 33 -0.39 -0.04 -2.21
CA ILE A 33 0.61 -0.91 -2.81
C ILE A 33 1.94 -0.15 -3.00
N LEU A 34 1.88 1.10 -3.47
CA LEU A 34 3.06 1.95 -3.63
C LEU A 34 3.82 2.16 -2.31
N ARG A 35 3.10 2.48 -1.22
CA ARG A 35 3.74 2.64 0.10
C ARG A 35 4.28 1.33 0.64
N TYR A 36 3.63 0.22 0.32
CA TYR A 36 4.07 -1.09 0.76
C TYR A 36 5.35 -1.55 0.03
N LEU A 37 5.45 -1.35 -1.28
CA LEU A 37 6.58 -1.80 -2.11
C LEU A 37 7.68 -0.75 -2.27
N GLY A 38 7.33 0.54 -2.31
CA GLY A 38 8.25 1.63 -2.60
C GLY A 38 8.57 1.81 -4.10
N ASN A 39 8.00 1.00 -5.00
CA ASN A 39 8.24 1.02 -6.45
C ASN A 39 6.93 1.29 -7.20
N ARG A 40 6.95 2.27 -8.14
CA ARG A 40 5.76 2.74 -8.85
C ARG A 40 5.29 1.82 -9.95
N ASP A 41 6.22 1.33 -10.75
CA ASP A 41 5.90 0.48 -11.89
C ASP A 41 5.31 -0.84 -11.38
N GLU A 42 5.96 -1.43 -10.38
CA GLU A 42 5.43 -2.60 -9.69
C GLU A 42 4.07 -2.32 -9.04
N ALA A 43 3.89 -1.15 -8.43
CA ALA A 43 2.63 -0.79 -7.79
C ALA A 43 1.48 -0.68 -8.79
N LYS A 44 1.73 -0.18 -10.00
CA LYS A 44 0.73 -0.09 -11.06
C LYS A 44 0.31 -1.49 -11.53
N ASP A 45 1.26 -2.34 -11.81
CA ASP A 45 1.01 -3.71 -12.29
C ASP A 45 0.27 -4.55 -11.23
N LEU A 46 0.71 -4.46 -9.96
CA LEU A 46 0.07 -5.20 -8.88
C LEU A 46 -1.30 -4.64 -8.50
N CYS A 47 -1.55 -3.36 -8.72
CA CYS A 47 -2.88 -2.78 -8.58
C CYS A 47 -3.85 -3.39 -9.61
N GLN A 48 -3.45 -3.51 -10.88
CA GLN A 48 -4.23 -4.17 -11.91
C GLN A 48 -4.44 -5.65 -11.58
N GLU A 49 -3.40 -6.37 -11.19
CA GLU A 49 -3.53 -7.79 -10.78
C GLU A 49 -4.46 -7.96 -9.58
N THR A 50 -4.43 -7.03 -8.62
CA THR A 50 -5.34 -7.03 -7.47
C THR A 50 -6.80 -6.94 -7.92
N PHE A 51 -7.12 -6.06 -8.88
CA PHE A 51 -8.49 -5.96 -9.41
C PHE A 51 -8.90 -7.21 -10.20
N ILE A 52 -8.00 -7.81 -10.97
CA ILE A 52 -8.27 -9.07 -11.67
C ILE A 52 -8.59 -10.19 -10.66
N ARG A 53 -7.80 -10.29 -9.60
CA ARG A 53 -8.04 -11.26 -8.52
C ARG A 53 -9.36 -10.98 -7.79
N ALA A 54 -9.65 -9.71 -7.52
CA ALA A 54 -10.90 -9.28 -6.92
C ALA A 54 -12.10 -9.64 -7.80
N TYR A 55 -12.07 -9.34 -9.09
CA TYR A 55 -13.11 -9.70 -10.04
C TYR A 55 -13.45 -11.19 -10.02
N ARG A 56 -12.42 -12.04 -10.09
CA ARG A 56 -12.56 -13.50 -10.10
C ARG A 56 -13.14 -14.07 -8.80
N ASN A 57 -12.84 -13.40 -7.67
CA ASN A 57 -13.15 -13.91 -6.34
C ASN A 57 -14.30 -13.17 -5.64
N LEU A 58 -14.87 -12.10 -6.25
CA LEU A 58 -15.90 -11.29 -5.60
C LEU A 58 -17.16 -12.09 -5.21
N LYS A 59 -17.49 -13.11 -5.99
CA LYS A 59 -18.59 -14.05 -5.69
C LYS A 59 -18.42 -14.86 -4.39
N PHE A 60 -17.20 -14.94 -3.87
CA PHE A 60 -16.91 -15.64 -2.61
C PHE A 60 -16.91 -14.68 -1.39
N LEU A 61 -17.07 -13.38 -1.62
CA LEU A 61 -17.20 -12.41 -0.54
C LEU A 61 -18.56 -12.61 0.17
N ARG A 62 -18.51 -13.18 1.38
CA ARG A 62 -19.73 -13.49 2.14
C ARG A 62 -20.45 -12.26 2.69
N ASP A 63 -19.69 -11.23 3.05
CA ASP A 63 -20.20 -10.02 3.69
C ASP A 63 -19.71 -8.78 2.91
N PRO A 64 -20.59 -8.16 2.08
CA PRO A 64 -20.25 -6.97 1.31
C PRO A 64 -19.77 -5.78 2.15
N GLN A 65 -20.15 -5.70 3.44
CA GLN A 65 -19.69 -4.65 4.35
C GLN A 65 -18.19 -4.78 4.67
N LYS A 66 -17.62 -5.97 4.52
CA LYS A 66 -16.19 -6.23 4.71
C LYS A 66 -15.35 -6.08 3.44
N PHE A 67 -15.92 -5.51 2.37
CA PHE A 67 -15.23 -5.36 1.09
C PHE A 67 -13.90 -4.62 1.23
N SER A 68 -13.84 -3.54 2.00
CA SER A 68 -12.61 -2.80 2.27
C SER A 68 -11.50 -3.69 2.83
N THR A 69 -11.79 -4.41 3.89
CA THR A 69 -10.84 -5.34 4.54
C THR A 69 -10.39 -6.43 3.57
N TRP A 70 -11.33 -7.01 2.83
CA TRP A 70 -11.08 -8.06 1.85
C TRP A 70 -10.22 -7.57 0.67
N MET A 71 -10.46 -6.35 0.16
CA MET A 71 -9.63 -5.77 -0.90
C MET A 71 -8.19 -5.55 -0.46
N HIS A 72 -7.97 -5.03 0.75
CA HIS A 72 -6.62 -4.87 1.29
C HIS A 72 -5.91 -6.22 1.52
N GLN A 73 -6.65 -7.26 1.91
CA GLN A 73 -6.12 -8.62 2.03
C GLN A 73 -5.65 -9.17 0.67
N ILE A 74 -6.46 -9.00 -0.39
CA ILE A 74 -6.05 -9.41 -1.76
C ILE A 74 -4.81 -8.63 -2.19
N ALA A 75 -4.81 -7.30 -2.03
CA ALA A 75 -3.69 -6.45 -2.41
C ALA A 75 -2.39 -6.87 -1.69
N LEU A 76 -2.46 -7.08 -0.38
CA LEU A 76 -1.31 -7.52 0.40
C LEU A 76 -0.79 -8.90 -0.04
N ASN A 77 -1.68 -9.86 -0.26
CA ASN A 77 -1.29 -11.18 -0.75
C ASN A 77 -0.67 -11.09 -2.15
N THR A 78 -1.20 -10.24 -3.03
CA THR A 78 -0.62 -10.00 -4.37
C THR A 78 0.80 -9.45 -4.26
N CYS A 79 1.03 -8.47 -3.38
CA CYS A 79 2.37 -7.92 -3.12
C CYS A 79 3.33 -8.96 -2.54
N ARG A 80 2.90 -9.75 -1.55
CA ARG A 80 3.72 -10.80 -0.94
C ARG A 80 4.11 -11.90 -1.93
N ASP A 81 3.18 -12.31 -2.78
CA ASP A 81 3.44 -13.27 -3.85
C ASP A 81 4.50 -12.74 -4.83
N HIS A 82 4.39 -11.46 -5.20
CA HIS A 82 5.35 -10.80 -6.07
C HIS A 82 6.75 -10.77 -5.43
N LEU A 83 6.88 -10.31 -4.19
CA LEU A 83 8.16 -10.26 -3.48
C LEU A 83 8.80 -11.65 -3.36
N LYS A 84 8.02 -12.69 -3.06
CA LYS A 84 8.52 -14.08 -3.04
C LYS A 84 9.03 -14.53 -4.41
N LYS A 85 8.36 -14.16 -5.51
CA LYS A 85 8.82 -14.47 -6.87
C LYS A 85 10.14 -13.76 -7.19
N CYS A 86 10.27 -12.48 -6.84
CA CYS A 86 11.49 -11.70 -7.02
C CYS A 86 12.67 -12.30 -6.24
N GLN A 87 12.46 -12.64 -4.97
CA GLN A 87 13.48 -13.29 -4.15
C GLN A 87 13.97 -14.62 -4.75
N ARG A 88 13.04 -15.47 -5.21
CA ARG A 88 13.40 -16.75 -5.88
C ARG A 88 14.21 -16.51 -7.14
N ARG A 89 13.83 -15.53 -7.99
CA ARG A 89 14.59 -15.20 -9.20
C ARG A 89 16.01 -14.77 -8.87
N ASN A 90 16.18 -13.90 -7.88
CA ASN A 90 17.49 -13.44 -7.43
C ASN A 90 18.36 -14.59 -6.88
N THR A 91 17.77 -15.53 -6.16
CA THR A 91 18.48 -16.71 -5.64
C THR A 91 18.94 -17.64 -6.77
N PHE A 92 18.15 -17.82 -7.84
CA PHE A 92 18.56 -18.58 -9.02
C PHE A 92 19.62 -17.82 -9.86
N SER A 93 19.58 -16.47 -9.90
CA SER A 93 20.55 -15.66 -10.63
C SER A 93 21.93 -15.60 -9.94
N LEU A 94 22.00 -15.76 -8.63
CA LEU A 94 23.28 -15.81 -7.88
C LEU A 94 24.11 -17.08 -8.18
N ASN A 95 23.52 -18.12 -8.81
CA ASN A 95 24.23 -19.29 -9.32
C ASN A 95 24.71 -19.15 -10.77
N GLY A 96 24.46 -18.01 -11.41
CA GLY A 96 24.94 -17.67 -12.75
C GLY A 96 25.31 -16.19 -12.77
N PHE A 97 26.60 -15.90 -12.87
CA PHE A 97 27.22 -14.58 -12.94
C PHE A 97 26.31 -13.50 -13.52
N HIS A 98 25.83 -12.57 -12.70
CA HIS A 98 25.33 -11.29 -13.15
C HIS A 98 25.64 -10.20 -12.12
N ASN A 99 26.25 -9.10 -12.62
CA ASN A 99 26.66 -7.91 -11.87
C ASN A 99 25.47 -7.25 -11.16
N PRO A 100 25.63 -6.81 -9.90
CA PRO A 100 24.61 -6.01 -9.23
C PRO A 100 24.84 -4.50 -9.45
N GLU A 101 24.89 -4.08 -10.71
CA GLU A 101 24.86 -2.66 -11.06
C GLU A 101 23.74 -2.45 -12.07
N GLU A 102 22.52 -2.17 -11.57
CA GLU A 102 21.45 -1.42 -12.25
C GLU A 102 20.14 -1.61 -11.51
N THR A 103 19.90 -0.81 -10.48
CA THR A 103 18.53 -0.38 -10.10
C THR A 103 18.60 0.78 -9.09
N ALA A 104 19.21 1.87 -9.51
CA ALA A 104 18.97 3.19 -8.91
C ALA A 104 18.40 4.11 -10.01
N ALA A 105 17.26 3.74 -10.56
CA ALA A 105 16.44 4.68 -11.31
C ALA A 105 15.46 5.31 -10.34
N ASN A 106 15.73 6.56 -9.97
CA ASN A 106 14.75 7.44 -9.36
C ASN A 106 13.68 7.77 -10.41
N PRO A 107 12.45 7.26 -10.36
CA PRO A 107 11.40 7.76 -11.23
C PRO A 107 10.79 8.98 -10.57
N GLU A 108 10.85 10.10 -11.25
CA GLU A 108 10.13 11.32 -10.91
C GLU A 108 8.64 11.04 -10.67
N ILE A 109 8.14 11.52 -9.54
CA ILE A 109 6.76 11.35 -9.15
C ILE A 109 5.91 12.39 -9.90
N GLU A 110 5.37 12.06 -11.06
CA GLU A 110 4.27 12.84 -11.62
C GLU A 110 3.04 12.70 -10.70
N MET A 111 2.82 13.72 -9.90
CA MET A 111 1.58 13.88 -9.16
C MET A 111 0.57 14.60 -10.04
N GLU A 112 -0.61 14.01 -10.18
CA GLU A 112 -1.80 14.73 -10.57
C GLU A 112 -1.95 16.02 -9.76
N LYS A 113 -2.09 17.12 -10.48
CA LYS A 113 -2.30 18.47 -9.97
C LYS A 113 -3.54 18.52 -9.07
N THR A 114 -3.33 18.53 -7.77
CA THR A 114 -4.32 19.07 -6.86
C THR A 114 -3.96 20.52 -6.61
N THR A 115 -4.81 21.41 -7.11
CA THR A 115 -4.98 22.84 -6.75
C THR A 115 -3.78 23.60 -6.23
N VAL A 116 -3.39 24.61 -7.05
CA VAL A 116 -2.66 25.86 -6.71
C VAL A 116 -2.08 25.88 -5.28
N SER A 117 -0.92 25.28 -5.11
CA SER A 117 -0.03 25.52 -3.99
C SER A 117 1.30 26.01 -4.56
N ASP A 118 1.91 26.94 -3.82
CA ASP A 118 3.20 27.51 -4.09
C ASP A 118 4.19 26.43 -4.55
N PRO A 119 4.93 26.61 -5.68
CA PRO A 119 5.87 25.61 -6.19
C PRO A 119 6.89 25.14 -5.14
N ASP A 120 7.32 26.02 -4.23
CA ASP A 120 8.26 25.68 -3.17
C ASP A 120 7.62 24.76 -2.10
N MET A 121 6.35 24.99 -1.74
CA MET A 121 5.62 24.08 -0.86
C MET A 121 5.35 22.72 -1.52
N ALA A 122 5.07 22.72 -2.81
CA ALA A 122 4.86 21.47 -3.54
C ALA A 122 6.14 20.60 -3.64
N ALA A 123 7.32 21.25 -3.77
CA ALA A 123 8.61 20.58 -3.76
C ALA A 123 8.94 20.02 -2.37
N GLN A 124 8.79 20.84 -1.31
CA GLN A 124 9.02 20.39 0.07
C GLN A 124 8.13 19.23 0.47
N ASN A 125 6.85 19.26 0.06
CA ASN A 125 5.91 18.16 0.30
C ASN A 125 6.30 16.88 -0.45
N ARG A 126 6.93 17.00 -1.62
CA ARG A 126 7.45 15.85 -2.37
C ARG A 126 8.60 15.19 -1.64
N ASP A 127 9.57 15.99 -1.19
CA ASP A 127 10.76 15.51 -0.49
C ASP A 127 10.37 14.82 0.84
N ALA A 128 9.44 15.41 1.60
CA ALA A 128 8.94 14.83 2.83
C ALA A 128 8.22 13.47 2.60
N ARG A 129 7.44 13.35 1.51
CA ARG A 129 6.79 12.08 1.13
C ARG A 129 7.79 11.00 0.73
N GLU A 130 8.81 11.35 -0.04
CA GLU A 130 9.87 10.42 -0.42
C GLU A 130 10.63 9.93 0.79
N LEU A 131 10.96 10.85 1.69
CA LEU A 131 11.63 10.56 2.94
C LEU A 131 10.83 9.62 3.83
N LEU A 132 9.53 9.89 3.98
CA LEU A 132 8.62 9.04 4.74
C LEU A 132 8.48 7.65 4.09
N ASN A 133 8.41 7.57 2.76
CA ASN A 133 8.39 6.29 2.05
C ASN A 133 9.69 5.49 2.28
N LYS A 134 10.87 6.14 2.21
CA LYS A 134 12.16 5.50 2.53
C LYS A 134 12.19 5.01 3.98
N ALA A 135 11.71 5.81 4.94
CA ALA A 135 11.62 5.41 6.35
C ALA A 135 10.70 4.21 6.55
N LEU A 136 9.54 4.17 5.86
CA LEU A 136 8.64 3.02 5.90
C LEU A 136 9.31 1.75 5.34
N GLN A 137 10.14 1.86 4.30
CA GLN A 137 10.88 0.71 3.77
C GLN A 137 11.98 0.20 4.72
N SER A 138 12.47 1.03 5.64
CA SER A 138 13.53 0.68 6.60
C SER A 138 13.04 -0.09 7.83
N ILE A 139 11.72 -0.14 8.08
CA ILE A 139 11.14 -0.86 9.21
C ILE A 139 10.62 -2.25 8.80
N PRO A 140 10.47 -3.21 9.74
CA PRO A 140 9.94 -4.54 9.46
C PRO A 140 8.59 -4.51 8.75
N GLU A 141 8.40 -5.38 7.74
CA GLU A 141 7.17 -5.45 6.92
C GLU A 141 5.89 -5.54 7.76
N GLU A 142 5.91 -6.35 8.82
CA GLU A 142 4.75 -6.58 9.67
C GLU A 142 4.29 -5.32 10.44
N GLN A 143 5.22 -4.42 10.74
CA GLN A 143 4.97 -3.14 11.37
C GLN A 143 4.53 -2.11 10.33
N ARG A 144 5.25 -2.05 9.21
CA ARG A 144 4.98 -1.17 8.08
C ARG A 144 3.55 -1.30 7.56
N VAL A 145 3.10 -2.53 7.31
CA VAL A 145 1.76 -2.77 6.77
C VAL A 145 0.66 -2.28 7.70
N VAL A 146 0.81 -2.44 9.02
CA VAL A 146 -0.16 -1.95 10.01
C VAL A 146 -0.21 -0.43 10.00
N ILE A 147 0.94 0.25 9.94
CA ILE A 147 1.01 1.73 9.84
C ILE A 147 0.30 2.20 8.56
N ILE A 148 0.61 1.60 7.41
CA ILE A 148 -0.02 1.98 6.13
C ILE A 148 -1.54 1.80 6.21
N MET A 149 -2.03 0.68 6.71
CA MET A 149 -3.45 0.42 6.86
C MET A 149 -4.14 1.37 7.83
N LYS A 150 -3.48 1.73 8.94
CA LYS A 150 -4.05 2.60 9.96
C LYS A 150 -4.06 4.05 9.53
N GLU A 151 -2.89 4.61 9.17
CA GLU A 151 -2.69 6.04 8.97
C GLU A 151 -3.10 6.49 7.55
N TYR A 152 -2.84 5.69 6.53
CA TYR A 152 -3.14 6.09 5.15
C TYR A 152 -4.45 5.53 4.61
N GLN A 153 -4.91 4.39 5.15
CA GLN A 153 -6.18 3.80 4.70
C GLN A 153 -7.32 4.04 5.68
N GLY A 154 -7.02 4.56 6.88
CA GLY A 154 -8.02 4.88 7.90
C GLY A 154 -8.74 3.65 8.48
N LEU A 155 -8.16 2.45 8.36
CA LEU A 155 -8.79 1.22 8.85
C LEU A 155 -8.82 1.18 10.38
N LYS A 156 -9.88 0.57 10.93
CA LYS A 156 -9.94 0.25 12.37
C LYS A 156 -9.02 -0.93 12.68
N PHE A 157 -8.51 -1.02 13.90
CA PHE A 157 -7.67 -2.16 14.30
C PHE A 157 -8.37 -3.52 14.15
N THR A 158 -9.69 -3.57 14.27
CA THR A 158 -10.48 -4.78 14.00
C THR A 158 -10.46 -5.18 12.52
N GLU A 159 -10.49 -4.21 11.61
CA GLU A 159 -10.40 -4.44 10.17
C GLU A 159 -8.98 -4.85 9.76
N ILE A 160 -7.96 -4.19 10.33
CA ILE A 160 -6.54 -4.55 10.13
C ILE A 160 -6.28 -5.97 10.62
N ALA A 161 -6.77 -6.32 11.80
CA ALA A 161 -6.64 -7.66 12.36
C ALA A 161 -7.26 -8.72 11.44
N GLY A 162 -8.46 -8.45 10.89
CA GLY A 162 -9.11 -9.34 9.93
C GLY A 162 -8.37 -9.42 8.58
N ALA A 163 -7.82 -8.31 8.08
CA ALA A 163 -7.06 -8.31 6.82
C ALA A 163 -5.72 -9.06 6.93
N LEU A 164 -5.08 -9.02 8.10
CA LEU A 164 -3.77 -9.63 8.34
C LEU A 164 -3.85 -11.02 8.99
N ASP A 165 -5.04 -11.49 9.34
CA ASP A 165 -5.28 -12.74 10.08
C ASP A 165 -4.49 -12.79 11.40
N ILE A 166 -4.59 -11.72 12.21
CA ILE A 166 -3.93 -11.57 13.52
C ILE A 166 -4.90 -11.08 14.58
N SER A 167 -4.50 -11.14 15.85
CA SER A 167 -5.31 -10.54 16.92
C SER A 167 -5.29 -9.00 16.86
N VAL A 168 -6.34 -8.36 17.36
CA VAL A 168 -6.41 -6.89 17.51
C VAL A 168 -5.26 -6.37 18.39
N ASN A 169 -4.89 -7.12 19.43
CA ASN A 169 -3.77 -6.74 20.30
C ASN A 169 -2.44 -6.83 19.57
N THR A 170 -2.26 -7.83 18.69
CA THR A 170 -1.08 -7.94 17.81
C THR A 170 -1.00 -6.75 16.84
N ALA A 171 -2.12 -6.35 16.24
CA ALA A 171 -2.16 -5.18 15.36
C ALA A 171 -1.76 -3.89 16.11
N LYS A 172 -2.29 -3.68 17.32
CA LYS A 172 -1.93 -2.53 18.18
C LYS A 172 -0.44 -2.55 18.56
N SER A 173 0.10 -3.71 18.95
CA SER A 173 1.51 -3.85 19.31
C SER A 173 2.43 -3.58 18.11
N ARG A 174 2.09 -4.11 16.92
CA ARG A 174 2.83 -3.83 15.67
C ARG A 174 2.82 -2.35 15.32
N MET A 175 1.70 -1.66 15.54
CA MET A 175 1.62 -0.21 15.37
C MET A 175 2.55 0.53 16.31
N TYR A 176 2.52 0.21 17.60
CA TYR A 176 3.37 0.82 18.62
C TYR A 176 4.86 0.62 18.31
N TYR A 177 5.27 -0.61 18.03
CA TYR A 177 6.67 -0.90 17.68
C TYR A 177 7.08 -0.28 16.35
N GLY A 178 6.18 -0.23 15.38
CA GLY A 178 6.43 0.40 14.09
C GLY A 178 6.66 1.91 14.20
N LEU A 179 5.84 2.62 14.98
CA LEU A 179 6.05 4.05 15.26
C LEU A 179 7.36 4.29 16.02
N SER A 180 7.70 3.42 16.98
CA SER A 180 8.98 3.49 17.69
C SER A 180 10.18 3.25 16.76
N ALA A 181 10.05 2.31 15.80
CA ALA A 181 11.08 2.04 14.82
C ALA A 181 11.24 3.22 13.84
N LEU A 182 10.14 3.80 13.33
CA LEU A 182 10.17 5.01 12.49
C LEU A 182 10.85 6.18 13.20
N LYS A 183 10.52 6.38 14.48
CA LYS A 183 11.18 7.43 15.27
C LYS A 183 12.70 7.24 15.28
N LYS A 184 13.20 6.03 15.52
CA LYS A 184 14.63 5.74 15.49
C LYS A 184 15.27 6.01 14.13
N VAL A 185 14.58 5.67 13.04
CA VAL A 185 15.04 5.97 11.67
C VAL A 185 15.17 7.47 11.45
N PHE A 186 14.19 8.26 11.87
CA PHE A 186 14.23 9.73 11.73
C PHE A 186 15.30 10.36 12.65
N ASP A 187 15.44 9.86 13.87
CA ASP A 187 16.51 10.31 14.79
C ASP A 187 17.91 10.02 14.20
N GLN A 188 18.10 8.89 13.50
CA GLN A 188 19.35 8.54 12.82
C GLN A 188 19.62 9.39 11.57
N TRP A 189 18.58 9.85 10.88
CA TRP A 189 18.72 10.68 9.68
C TRP A 189 18.82 12.17 10.00
N ASP A 190 18.83 12.55 11.30
CA ASP A 190 18.86 13.95 11.77
C ASP A 190 17.77 14.83 11.15
N ILE A 191 16.57 14.23 11.00
CA ILE A 191 15.44 14.88 10.34
C ILE A 191 14.60 15.62 11.36
N ASP A 192 14.42 16.91 11.12
CA ASP A 192 13.61 17.79 11.96
C ASP A 192 12.14 17.33 11.98
N ARG A 193 11.62 17.08 13.19
CA ARG A 193 10.27 16.54 13.41
C ARG A 193 9.16 17.44 12.90
N GLU A 194 9.41 18.75 12.83
CA GLU A 194 8.40 19.71 12.40
C GLU A 194 7.99 19.51 10.94
N LYS A 195 8.87 19.00 10.07
CA LYS A 195 8.58 18.75 8.65
C LYS A 195 7.66 17.57 8.39
N ILE A 196 7.51 16.65 9.33
CA ILE A 196 6.78 15.37 9.13
C ILE A 196 5.32 15.47 9.62
N ILE A 197 5.06 16.30 10.64
CA ILE A 197 3.74 16.39 11.31
C ILE A 197 2.65 16.96 10.38
N TYR A 198 3.01 17.75 9.37
CA TYR A 198 2.04 18.36 8.44
C TYR A 198 1.52 17.41 7.35
N GLU A 199 1.99 16.16 7.27
CA GLU A 199 1.62 15.21 6.20
C GLU A 199 0.97 13.89 6.68
N MET A 200 0.81 13.70 7.99
CA MET A 200 0.03 12.60 8.55
C MET A 200 -1.42 13.01 8.76
#